data_e89c49a807083eddfa3e8a15d9c4c8b7
#
_entry.id   e89c49a807083eddfa3e8a15d9c4c8b7
#
_cell.length_a   1.000
_cell.length_b   1.000
_cell.length_c   1.000
_cell.angle_alpha   90.00
_cell.angle_beta   90.00
_cell.angle_gamma   90.00
#
_symmetry.space_group_name_H-M   'P 1'
#
loop_
_entity.id
_entity.type
_entity.pdbx_description
1 polymer ?
#
loop_
_entity_poly.entity_id
_entity_poly.type
_entity_poly.pdbx_seq_one_letter_code
_entity_poly.pdbx_strand_id
1 'polypeptide(L)' 'QDPLLVAYYAEQLISFEQCEQAERLLRQQLQRQYDERLIGLYGLAVAEPQAKQLAFAAKLLKIHISSS' A
#
# COMPACT_ATOMS: atom_id res chain seq x y z
N GLN A 1 -11.69 13.78 12.06
CA GLN A 1 -11.84 13.53 10.62
C GLN A 1 -12.64 12.25 10.38
N ASP A 2 -13.34 12.25 9.28
CA ASP A 2 -14.16 11.11 8.91
C ASP A 2 -13.26 9.92 8.49
N PRO A 3 -13.42 8.74 9.13
CA PRO A 3 -12.61 7.58 8.76
C PRO A 3 -12.76 7.19 7.29
N LEU A 4 -13.94 7.41 6.71
CA LEU A 4 -14.17 7.10 5.30
C LEU A 4 -13.33 7.98 4.39
N LEU A 5 -13.17 9.26 4.74
CA LEU A 5 -12.31 10.16 3.99
C LEU A 5 -10.85 9.74 4.09
N VAL A 6 -10.43 9.37 5.30
CA VAL A 6 -9.05 8.90 5.50
C VAL A 6 -8.80 7.64 4.69
N ALA A 7 -9.74 6.71 4.68
CA ALA A 7 -9.63 5.49 3.90
C ALA A 7 -9.54 5.80 2.40
N TYR A 8 -10.35 6.73 1.93
CA TYR A 8 -10.32 7.14 0.53
C TYR A 8 -8.95 7.73 0.16
N TYR A 9 -8.45 8.64 0.98
CA TYR A 9 -7.14 9.24 0.73
C TYR A 9 -6.04 8.19 0.73
N ALA A 10 -6.09 7.27 1.69
CA ALA A 10 -5.08 6.20 1.76
C ALA A 10 -5.12 5.33 0.51
N GLU A 11 -6.31 4.99 0.03
CA GLU A 11 -6.43 4.22 -1.20
C GLU A 11 -5.82 4.96 -2.39
N GLN A 12 -6.08 6.25 -2.49
CA GLN A 12 -5.51 7.05 -3.57
C GLN A 12 -3.99 7.11 -3.48
N LEU A 13 -3.45 7.28 -2.29
CA LEU A 13 -2.01 7.32 -2.09
C LEU A 13 -1.37 5.99 -2.49
N ILE A 14 -1.98 4.88 -2.10
CA ILE A 14 -1.48 3.57 -2.47
C ILE A 14 -1.53 3.39 -4.00
N SER A 15 -2.61 3.84 -4.62
CA SER A 15 -2.78 3.75 -6.06
C SER A 15 -1.72 4.56 -6.82
N PHE A 16 -1.30 5.69 -6.25
CA PHE A 16 -0.26 6.54 -6.85
C PHE A 16 1.14 6.17 -6.38
N GLU A 17 1.31 5.02 -5.77
CA GLU A 17 2.61 4.51 -5.32
C GLU A 17 3.23 5.35 -4.21
N GLN A 18 2.40 6.04 -3.43
CA GLN A 18 2.85 6.82 -2.28
C GLN A 18 2.48 6.09 -0.99
N CYS A 19 2.92 4.85 -0.89
CA CYS A 19 2.56 3.98 0.23
C CYS A 19 3.09 4.51 1.56
N GLU A 20 4.24 5.17 1.56
CA GLU A 20 4.79 5.76 2.79
C GLU A 20 3.85 6.81 3.37
N GLN A 21 3.30 7.67 2.52
CA GLN A 21 2.35 8.69 2.97
C GLN A 21 1.04 8.04 3.43
N ALA A 22 0.58 7.01 2.72
CA ALA A 22 -0.60 6.29 3.13
C ALA A 22 -0.40 5.64 4.50
N GLU A 23 0.77 5.04 4.73
CA GLU A 23 1.10 4.43 6.01
C GLU A 23 1.06 5.45 7.13
N ARG A 24 1.66 6.61 6.93
CA ARG A 24 1.65 7.68 7.94
C ARG A 24 0.24 8.14 8.26
N LEU A 25 -0.54 8.38 7.22
CA LEU A 25 -1.91 8.83 7.38
C LEU A 25 -2.73 7.83 8.17
N LEU A 26 -2.64 6.57 7.80
CA LEU A 26 -3.38 5.50 8.46
C LEU A 26 -2.91 5.31 9.91
N ARG A 27 -1.60 5.40 10.13
CA ARG A 27 -1.05 5.27 11.49
C ARG A 27 -1.58 6.37 12.40
N GLN A 28 -1.58 7.61 11.93
CA GLN A 28 -2.08 8.73 12.72
C GLN A 28 -3.55 8.55 13.06
N GLN A 29 -4.34 8.14 12.08
CA GLN A 29 -5.78 7.95 12.29
C GLN A 29 -6.04 6.79 13.25
N LEU A 30 -5.28 5.70 13.13
CA LEU A 30 -5.44 4.55 14.02
C LEU A 30 -5.07 4.86 15.46
N GLN A 31 -4.11 5.78 15.67
CA GLN A 31 -3.78 6.23 17.01
C GLN A 31 -4.90 7.02 17.66
N ARG A 32 -5.69 7.73 16.84
CA ARG A 32 -6.83 8.49 17.34
C ARG A 32 -8.06 7.62 17.55
N GLN A 33 -8.32 6.75 16.59
CA GLN A 33 -9.51 5.91 16.62
C GLN A 33 -9.23 4.62 15.88
N TYR A 34 -9.46 3.50 16.56
CA TYR A 34 -9.31 2.18 15.96
C TYR A 34 -10.40 1.95 14.93
N ASP A 35 -10.01 1.45 13.76
CA ASP A 35 -10.94 1.11 12.68
C ASP A 35 -10.38 -0.06 11.88
N GLU A 36 -11.14 -1.13 11.79
CA GLU A 36 -10.71 -2.34 11.09
C GLU A 36 -10.44 -2.08 9.61
N ARG A 37 -11.20 -1.19 9.00
CA ARG A 37 -11.00 -0.85 7.58
C ARG A 37 -9.64 -0.21 7.37
N LEU A 38 -9.25 0.66 8.29
CA LEU A 38 -7.97 1.33 8.20
C LEU A 38 -6.81 0.37 8.45
N ILE A 39 -7.01 -0.62 9.31
CA ILE A 39 -6.01 -1.65 9.56
C ILE A 39 -5.76 -2.46 8.29
N GLY A 40 -6.82 -2.82 7.57
CA GLY A 40 -6.69 -3.51 6.30
C GLY A 40 -5.89 -2.72 5.29
N LEU A 41 -6.18 -1.41 5.18
CA LEU A 41 -5.46 -0.53 4.28
C LEU A 41 -4.01 -0.33 4.73
N TYR A 42 -3.79 -0.25 6.03
CA TYR A 42 -2.43 -0.12 6.58
C TYR A 42 -1.58 -1.32 6.19
N GLY A 43 -2.12 -2.52 6.36
CA GLY A 43 -1.43 -3.73 5.94
C GLY A 43 -1.11 -3.72 4.46
N LEU A 44 -2.05 -3.26 3.64
CA LEU A 44 -1.85 -3.15 2.20
C LEU A 44 -0.75 -2.14 1.87
N ALA A 45 -0.74 -1.00 2.54
CA ALA A 45 0.27 0.04 2.31
C ALA A 45 1.66 -0.45 2.66
N VAL A 46 1.79 -1.24 3.72
CA VAL A 46 3.07 -1.79 4.13
C VAL A 46 3.53 -2.89 3.18
N ALA A 47 2.61 -3.73 2.71
CA ALA A 47 2.93 -4.87 1.86
C ALA A 47 3.13 -4.50 0.39
N GLU A 48 2.47 -3.42 -0.07
CA GLU A 48 2.46 -3.06 -1.49
C GLU A 48 3.85 -2.88 -2.09
N PRO A 49 4.80 -2.15 -1.45
CA PRO A 49 6.13 -2.00 -2.04
C PRO A 49 6.84 -3.33 -2.25
N GLN A 50 6.71 -4.25 -1.29
CA GLN A 50 7.33 -5.57 -1.40
C GLN A 50 6.70 -6.39 -2.51
N ALA A 51 5.37 -6.32 -2.61
CA ALA A 51 4.64 -7.03 -3.66
C ALA A 51 5.07 -6.54 -5.04
N LYS A 52 5.24 -5.23 -5.20
CA LYS A 52 5.69 -4.65 -6.46
C LYS A 52 7.11 -5.04 -6.79
N GLN A 53 8.00 -5.06 -5.81
CA GLN A 53 9.37 -5.49 -6.01
C GLN A 53 9.43 -6.94 -6.44
N LEU A 54 8.65 -7.79 -5.81
CA LEU A 54 8.60 -9.21 -6.18
C LEU A 54 8.05 -9.40 -7.60
N ALA A 55 7.00 -8.66 -7.94
CA ALA A 55 6.43 -8.71 -9.28
C ALA A 55 7.43 -8.24 -10.32
N PHE A 56 8.17 -7.18 -10.02
CA PHE A 56 9.19 -6.66 -10.92
C PHE A 56 10.32 -7.65 -11.12
N ALA A 57 10.80 -8.27 -10.03
CA ALA A 57 11.86 -9.26 -10.10
C ALA A 57 11.41 -10.49 -10.89
N ALA A 58 10.18 -10.95 -10.67
CA ALA A 58 9.63 -12.07 -11.41
C ALA A 58 9.52 -11.75 -12.89
N LYS A 59 9.15 -10.51 -13.21
CA LYS A 59 9.04 -10.07 -14.60
C LYS A 59 10.40 -10.04 -15.28
N LEU A 60 11.42 -9.57 -14.58
CA LEU A 60 12.80 -9.57 -15.10
C LEU A 60 13.29 -10.98 -15.35
N LEU A 61 13.05 -11.88 -14.42
CA LEU A 61 13.43 -13.28 -14.57
C LEU A 61 12.74 -13.91 -15.78
N LYS A 62 11.46 -13.61 -15.95
CA LYS A 62 10.69 -14.16 -17.05
C LYS A 62 11.22 -13.68 -18.40
N ILE A 63 11.57 -12.40 -18.49
CA ILE A 63 12.16 -11.84 -19.70
C ILE A 63 13.51 -12.49 -19.98
N HIS A 64 14.32 -12.65 -18.94
CA HIS A 64 15.63 -13.24 -19.07
C HIS A 64 15.57 -14.69 -19.56
N ILE A 65 14.62 -15.44 -19.04
CA ILE A 65 14.41 -16.84 -19.44
C ILE A 65 13.91 -16.92 -20.87
N SER A 66 12.99 -16.06 -21.25
CA SER A 66 12.42 -16.11 -22.59
C SER A 66 13.36 -15.59 -23.66
N SER A 67 14.39 -14.84 -23.30
CA SER A 67 15.37 -14.36 -24.27
C SER A 67 16.47 -15.38 -24.54
N SER A 68 16.53 -16.39 -23.75
CA SER A 68 17.51 -17.46 -23.92
C SER A 68 16.92 -18.60 -24.76
#